data_78328eebb17b5e2cdba3e4f22ac37525
#
_entry.id   78328eebb17b5e2cdba3e4f22ac37525
#
_cell.length_a   1.000
_cell.length_b   1.000
_cell.length_c   1.000
_cell.angle_alpha   90.00
_cell.angle_beta   90.00
_cell.angle_gamma   90.00
#
_symmetry.space_group_name_H-M   'P 1'
#
loop_
_entity.id
_entity.type
_entity.pdbx_description
1 polymer ?
#
loop_
_entity_poly.entity_id
_entity_poly.type
_entity_poly.pdbx_seq_one_letter_code
_entity_poly.pdbx_strand_id
1 'polypeptide(L)'
;MLEFGDSIRRIHLIKSPSWRFLYWAILLAIVLQLLAPGPARAASHSLEITGEGVANPVTFTRAELEEMEQHQYTYSTINTWPTKKWQVGRGVKLWDLLERAGIKEEATFLKFTAVDGFTVTLTAKELFQDKRYCFPHFQEGGADDDGHIPGNPAGKVEVEPIVALLSVEGSDNPEYMNELHTLQLMLGQRAVTEQTGNLFVKYLCKIEVFTGEPPGWDPPQANPPGGTVPRGSMVTLSNLHSDDDKIYYTTDGSTPTIESPMYNWIASRWWSARADVLGTINRPIGPLEEDTVIKAVTIGPGRRDSEVVTFHYRVVGEEPAAKTIILTIGREEALLDGAPSALEAAPYIKPEAGRTLVPVRFVSEALKAQVGWDPDTKQVTITAGEKEVILTIGSSEVSINGRAETIDCPPEIVPPGRTFVPIRFVSEILGAEVDYNPDTRQVIITS
;
A
#
# COMPACT_ATOMS: atom_id res chain seq x y z
N MET A 1 36.29 70.69 -15.11
CA MET A 1 35.34 71.77 -15.14
C MET A 1 34.34 71.47 -16.26
N LEU A 2 33.37 70.65 -15.94
CA LEU A 2 32.16 70.45 -16.76
C LEU A 2 31.11 69.73 -15.85
N GLU A 3 30.04 70.45 -15.60
CA GLU A 3 28.88 70.04 -14.83
C GLU A 3 28.08 68.96 -15.58
N PHE A 4 27.61 67.94 -14.87
CA PHE A 4 26.58 67.05 -15.36
C PHE A 4 25.34 67.29 -14.53
N GLY A 5 24.32 67.89 -15.19
CA GLY A 5 23.03 68.15 -14.61
C GLY A 5 22.15 66.94 -14.53
N ASP A 6 21.49 66.81 -13.41
CA ASP A 6 20.39 65.86 -13.11
C ASP A 6 19.18 66.06 -14.05
N SER A 7 18.72 64.98 -14.66
CA SER A 7 17.44 64.92 -15.38
C SER A 7 16.60 63.78 -14.86
N ILE A 8 15.91 64.03 -13.73
CA ILE A 8 14.89 63.12 -13.20
C ILE A 8 13.64 63.26 -14.06
N ARG A 9 13.38 62.27 -14.90
CA ARG A 9 12.09 62.13 -15.60
C ARG A 9 11.04 61.62 -14.63
N ARG A 10 10.08 62.49 -14.25
CA ARG A 10 8.86 62.14 -13.55
C ARG A 10 7.97 61.31 -14.50
N ILE A 11 7.77 60.06 -14.17
CA ILE A 11 6.73 59.21 -14.82
C ILE A 11 5.39 59.62 -14.19
N HIS A 12 4.56 60.29 -14.97
CA HIS A 12 3.15 60.55 -14.62
C HIS A 12 2.37 59.25 -14.75
N LEU A 13 2.03 58.61 -13.64
CA LEU A 13 1.04 57.56 -13.57
C LEU A 13 -0.34 58.16 -13.86
N ILE A 14 -0.83 57.93 -15.07
CA ILE A 14 -2.22 58.25 -15.46
C ILE A 14 -3.13 57.31 -14.67
N LYS A 15 -3.77 57.83 -13.61
CA LYS A 15 -4.83 57.16 -12.87
C LYS A 15 -6.11 57.17 -13.69
N SER A 16 -6.35 56.20 -14.59
CA SER A 16 -7.66 56.04 -15.18
C SER A 16 -8.58 55.23 -14.28
N PRO A 17 -9.81 55.66 -14.01
CA PRO A 17 -10.77 54.94 -13.16
C PRO A 17 -11.21 53.59 -13.70
N SER A 18 -10.98 53.37 -15.00
CA SER A 18 -11.42 52.16 -15.72
C SER A 18 -10.75 50.86 -15.29
N TRP A 19 -9.52 50.90 -14.81
CA TRP A 19 -8.77 49.69 -14.38
C TRP A 19 -9.28 49.09 -13.05
N ARG A 20 -9.81 49.96 -12.14
CA ARG A 20 -10.42 49.48 -10.89
C ARG A 20 -11.73 48.74 -11.14
N PHE A 21 -12.52 49.21 -12.11
CA PHE A 21 -13.75 48.50 -12.51
C PHE A 21 -13.44 47.15 -13.18
N LEU A 22 -12.42 47.08 -14.00
CA LEU A 22 -11.99 45.83 -14.65
C LEU A 22 -11.49 44.80 -13.62
N TYR A 23 -10.72 45.25 -12.62
CA TYR A 23 -10.21 44.38 -11.55
C TYR A 23 -11.36 43.85 -10.69
N TRP A 24 -12.34 44.66 -10.31
CA TRP A 24 -13.50 44.23 -9.56
C TRP A 24 -14.43 43.34 -10.41
N ALA A 25 -14.56 43.58 -11.68
CA ALA A 25 -15.33 42.72 -12.58
C ALA A 25 -14.67 41.33 -12.77
N ILE A 26 -13.36 41.28 -12.87
CA ILE A 26 -12.61 40.00 -12.94
C ILE A 26 -12.69 39.25 -11.60
N LEU A 27 -12.51 39.96 -10.47
CA LEU A 27 -12.64 39.34 -9.14
C LEU A 27 -14.07 38.83 -8.90
N LEU A 28 -15.09 39.58 -9.31
CA LEU A 28 -16.50 39.17 -9.22
C LEU A 28 -16.79 37.97 -10.12
N ALA A 29 -16.23 37.91 -11.33
CA ALA A 29 -16.34 36.78 -12.23
C ALA A 29 -15.64 35.49 -11.68
N ILE A 30 -14.49 35.64 -11.04
CA ILE A 30 -13.79 34.52 -10.38
C ILE A 30 -14.59 34.05 -9.15
N VAL A 31 -15.14 34.98 -8.34
CA VAL A 31 -15.98 34.62 -7.20
C VAL A 31 -17.29 33.97 -7.64
N LEU A 32 -17.89 34.42 -8.73
CA LEU A 32 -19.09 33.80 -9.31
C LEU A 32 -18.81 32.42 -9.91
N GLN A 33 -17.59 32.17 -10.44
CA GLN A 33 -17.16 30.83 -10.87
C GLN A 33 -16.87 29.91 -9.69
N LEU A 34 -16.41 30.45 -8.55
CA LEU A 34 -16.19 29.68 -7.31
C LEU A 34 -17.51 29.42 -6.55
N LEU A 35 -18.55 30.23 -6.78
CA LEU A 35 -19.89 30.06 -6.22
C LEU A 35 -20.86 29.34 -7.18
N ALA A 36 -20.42 29.07 -8.44
CA ALA A 36 -21.18 28.18 -9.28
C ALA A 36 -21.24 26.82 -8.58
N PRO A 37 -22.41 26.25 -8.27
CA PRO A 37 -22.48 24.87 -7.83
C PRO A 37 -21.75 24.06 -8.89
N GLY A 38 -20.71 23.34 -8.47
CA GLY A 38 -20.06 22.38 -9.35
C GLY A 38 -21.16 21.54 -10.01
N PRO A 39 -20.98 21.03 -11.24
CA PRO A 39 -22.03 20.31 -11.93
C PRO A 39 -22.59 19.31 -10.92
N ALA A 40 -23.87 19.48 -10.58
CA ALA A 40 -24.59 18.54 -9.74
C ALA A 40 -24.32 17.18 -10.40
N ARG A 41 -23.60 16.29 -9.71
CA ARG A 41 -23.35 14.94 -10.21
C ARG A 41 -24.72 14.39 -10.56
N ALA A 42 -24.98 14.23 -11.85
CA ALA A 42 -26.28 13.78 -12.31
C ALA A 42 -26.50 12.39 -11.74
N ALA A 43 -27.47 12.24 -10.85
CA ALA A 43 -27.91 10.93 -10.41
C ALA A 43 -28.31 10.12 -11.65
N SER A 44 -27.91 8.86 -11.70
CA SER A 44 -28.38 7.98 -12.77
C SER A 44 -29.89 7.75 -12.56
N HIS A 45 -30.69 8.17 -13.52
CA HIS A 45 -32.14 7.99 -13.50
C HIS A 45 -32.61 6.75 -14.26
N SER A 46 -31.71 6.10 -14.97
CA SER A 46 -32.00 4.89 -15.75
C SER A 46 -30.74 4.03 -15.86
N LEU A 47 -30.95 2.73 -16.07
CA LEU A 47 -29.91 1.75 -16.32
C LEU A 47 -30.15 1.08 -17.66
N GLU A 48 -29.23 1.25 -18.60
CA GLU A 48 -29.23 0.55 -19.87
C GLU A 48 -28.46 -0.78 -19.72
N ILE A 49 -29.05 -1.90 -20.18
CA ILE A 49 -28.38 -3.18 -20.33
C ILE A 49 -28.39 -3.57 -21.81
N THR A 50 -27.22 -3.78 -22.37
CA THR A 50 -26.99 -3.98 -23.80
C THR A 50 -25.80 -4.90 -24.09
N GLY A 51 -25.47 -5.10 -25.32
CA GLY A 51 -24.32 -5.89 -25.77
C GLY A 51 -24.73 -7.19 -26.45
N GLU A 52 -23.76 -7.86 -27.04
CA GLU A 52 -23.96 -9.10 -27.77
C GLU A 52 -24.36 -10.29 -26.87
N GLY A 53 -24.03 -10.20 -25.57
CA GLY A 53 -24.33 -11.21 -24.56
C GLY A 53 -25.74 -11.15 -23.99
N VAL A 54 -26.63 -10.28 -24.49
CA VAL A 54 -28.06 -10.24 -24.12
C VAL A 54 -28.95 -10.43 -25.34
N ALA A 55 -30.10 -11.05 -25.14
CA ALA A 55 -31.06 -11.25 -26.21
C ALA A 55 -31.97 -10.04 -26.43
N ASN A 56 -32.32 -9.34 -25.35
CA ASN A 56 -33.28 -8.23 -25.34
C ASN A 56 -32.66 -7.02 -24.61
N PRO A 57 -31.92 -6.15 -25.31
CA PRO A 57 -31.44 -4.92 -24.71
C PRO A 57 -32.61 -4.15 -24.06
N VAL A 58 -32.40 -3.66 -22.85
CA VAL A 58 -33.44 -3.02 -22.04
C VAL A 58 -32.89 -1.82 -21.31
N THR A 59 -33.74 -0.84 -21.09
CA THR A 59 -33.46 0.31 -20.21
C THR A 59 -34.47 0.31 -19.08
N PHE A 60 -33.99 0.20 -17.88
CA PHE A 60 -34.81 0.33 -16.66
C PHE A 60 -34.81 1.78 -16.21
N THR A 61 -35.97 2.32 -15.99
CA THR A 61 -36.14 3.57 -15.24
C THR A 61 -35.95 3.31 -13.74
N ARG A 62 -35.68 4.35 -12.98
CA ARG A 62 -35.58 4.24 -11.52
C ARG A 62 -36.89 3.68 -10.92
N ALA A 63 -38.03 4.15 -11.40
CA ALA A 63 -39.33 3.70 -10.90
C ALA A 63 -39.53 2.18 -11.12
N GLU A 64 -39.16 1.66 -12.29
CA GLU A 64 -39.23 0.23 -12.56
C GLU A 64 -38.29 -0.57 -11.64
N LEU A 65 -37.10 -0.05 -11.36
CA LEU A 65 -36.16 -0.67 -10.42
C LEU A 65 -36.72 -0.68 -8.97
N GLU A 66 -37.42 0.39 -8.56
CA GLU A 66 -38.06 0.49 -7.23
C GLU A 66 -39.21 -0.51 -7.05
N GLU A 67 -39.90 -0.86 -8.14
CA GLU A 67 -41.01 -1.85 -8.15
C GLU A 67 -40.50 -3.31 -8.14
N MET A 68 -39.24 -3.55 -8.46
CA MET A 68 -38.63 -4.89 -8.42
C MET A 68 -38.36 -5.33 -6.98
N GLU A 69 -38.15 -6.65 -6.78
CA GLU A 69 -37.77 -7.18 -5.48
C GLU A 69 -36.48 -6.54 -4.97
N GLN A 70 -36.52 -6.02 -3.75
CA GLN A 70 -35.41 -5.30 -3.13
C GLN A 70 -34.67 -6.22 -2.17
N HIS A 71 -33.36 -6.29 -2.34
CA HIS A 71 -32.45 -7.06 -1.48
C HIS A 71 -31.50 -6.08 -0.75
N GLN A 72 -31.18 -6.41 0.50
CA GLN A 72 -30.29 -5.60 1.31
C GLN A 72 -29.12 -6.45 1.80
N TYR A 73 -27.89 -5.99 1.55
CA TYR A 73 -26.68 -6.64 1.99
C TYR A 73 -25.72 -5.65 2.65
N THR A 74 -24.97 -6.19 3.61
CA THR A 74 -23.76 -5.53 4.12
C THR A 74 -22.56 -6.13 3.41
N TYR A 75 -21.61 -5.31 3.01
CA TYR A 75 -20.40 -5.71 2.31
C TYR A 75 -19.17 -5.25 3.09
N SER A 76 -18.20 -6.13 3.25
CA SER A 76 -16.83 -5.77 3.60
C SER A 76 -16.08 -5.39 2.33
N THR A 77 -15.25 -4.34 2.36
CA THR A 77 -14.49 -3.90 1.20
C THR A 77 -13.10 -3.44 1.57
N ILE A 78 -12.14 -3.68 0.69
CA ILE A 78 -10.78 -3.18 0.79
C ILE A 78 -10.46 -2.52 -0.54
N ASN A 79 -9.85 -1.35 -0.54
CA ASN A 79 -9.35 -0.73 -1.75
C ASN A 79 -7.86 -1.01 -1.96
N THR A 80 -7.30 -0.53 -3.07
CA THR A 80 -5.89 -0.73 -3.42
C THR A 80 -4.90 0.16 -2.66
N TRP A 81 -5.38 0.95 -1.67
CA TRP A 81 -4.56 1.80 -0.78
C TRP A 81 -4.02 1.13 0.49
N PRO A 82 -4.41 0.06 1.09
CA PRO A 82 -5.56 -0.82 1.30
C PRO A 82 -6.44 -0.38 2.50
N THR A 83 -7.35 0.50 2.26
CA THR A 83 -8.31 0.94 3.27
C THR A 83 -9.49 -0.02 3.36
N LYS A 84 -9.83 -0.44 4.58
CA LYS A 84 -10.96 -1.30 4.91
C LYS A 84 -12.19 -0.46 5.21
N LYS A 85 -13.33 -0.77 4.56
CA LYS A 85 -14.60 -0.06 4.78
C LYS A 85 -15.78 -1.01 4.76
N TRP A 86 -16.73 -0.75 5.65
CA TRP A 86 -18.09 -1.27 5.55
C TRP A 86 -18.87 -0.54 4.48
N GLN A 87 -19.76 -1.25 3.82
CA GLN A 87 -20.77 -0.67 2.95
C GLN A 87 -22.08 -1.43 3.11
N VAL A 88 -23.20 -0.74 3.10
CA VAL A 88 -24.54 -1.35 3.06
C VAL A 88 -25.27 -0.83 1.83
N GLY A 89 -25.96 -1.72 1.14
CA GLY A 89 -26.76 -1.36 -0.01
C GLY A 89 -28.09 -2.10 -0.04
N ARG A 90 -29.11 -1.43 -0.58
CA ARG A 90 -30.42 -2.00 -0.88
C ARG A 90 -30.81 -1.68 -2.32
N GLY A 91 -31.17 -2.72 -3.06
CA GLY A 91 -31.53 -2.63 -4.47
C GLY A 91 -31.87 -3.96 -5.09
N VAL A 92 -31.78 -4.03 -6.39
CA VAL A 92 -32.15 -5.21 -7.20
C VAL A 92 -30.92 -6.08 -7.41
N LYS A 93 -31.07 -7.39 -7.35
CA LYS A 93 -29.99 -8.31 -7.71
C LYS A 93 -29.55 -8.10 -9.16
N LEU A 94 -28.26 -8.06 -9.37
CA LEU A 94 -27.69 -7.93 -10.73
C LEU A 94 -28.18 -9.04 -11.64
N TRP A 95 -28.29 -10.27 -11.12
CA TRP A 95 -28.77 -11.42 -11.89
C TRP A 95 -30.18 -11.21 -12.40
N ASP A 96 -31.12 -10.72 -11.59
CA ASP A 96 -32.52 -10.51 -11.98
C ASP A 96 -32.67 -9.49 -13.12
N LEU A 97 -31.81 -8.47 -13.12
CA LEU A 97 -31.74 -7.45 -14.19
C LEU A 97 -31.24 -8.06 -15.50
N LEU A 98 -30.20 -8.89 -15.41
CA LEU A 98 -29.60 -9.57 -16.57
C LEU A 98 -30.53 -10.63 -17.12
N GLU A 99 -31.24 -11.35 -16.28
CA GLU A 99 -32.25 -12.34 -16.69
C GLU A 99 -33.38 -11.69 -17.47
N ARG A 100 -33.86 -10.49 -17.04
CA ARG A 100 -34.84 -9.73 -17.79
C ARG A 100 -34.31 -9.20 -19.13
N ALA A 101 -33.03 -8.90 -19.21
CA ALA A 101 -32.37 -8.57 -20.48
C ALA A 101 -32.09 -9.81 -21.37
N GLY A 102 -32.37 -11.02 -20.83
CA GLY A 102 -32.12 -12.27 -21.51
C GLY A 102 -30.64 -12.54 -21.70
N ILE A 103 -29.87 -12.53 -20.58
CA ILE A 103 -28.44 -12.88 -20.61
C ILE A 103 -28.27 -14.26 -21.26
N LYS A 104 -27.32 -14.35 -22.17
CA LYS A 104 -27.02 -15.57 -22.90
C LYS A 104 -26.03 -16.44 -22.13
N GLU A 105 -26.07 -17.74 -22.35
CA GLU A 105 -25.14 -18.70 -21.75
C GLU A 105 -23.68 -18.41 -22.13
N GLU A 106 -23.47 -17.86 -23.34
CA GLU A 106 -22.15 -17.49 -23.87
C GLU A 106 -21.59 -16.17 -23.32
N ALA A 107 -22.31 -15.50 -22.42
CA ALA A 107 -21.81 -14.27 -21.79
C ALA A 107 -20.57 -14.56 -20.94
N THR A 108 -19.50 -13.83 -21.21
CA THR A 108 -18.17 -14.08 -20.63
C THR A 108 -17.70 -12.98 -19.71
N PHE A 109 -18.00 -11.70 -20.02
CA PHE A 109 -17.69 -10.58 -19.17
C PHE A 109 -18.66 -9.42 -19.37
N LEU A 110 -18.72 -8.55 -18.35
CA LEU A 110 -19.60 -7.38 -18.30
C LEU A 110 -18.79 -6.14 -18.02
N LYS A 111 -19.11 -5.05 -18.72
CA LYS A 111 -18.56 -3.74 -18.48
C LYS A 111 -19.63 -2.84 -17.87
N PHE A 112 -19.34 -2.29 -16.74
CA PHE A 112 -20.17 -1.36 -15.97
C PHE A 112 -19.67 0.06 -16.20
N THR A 113 -20.54 0.96 -16.60
CA THR A 113 -20.19 2.35 -16.92
C THR A 113 -21.01 3.32 -16.07
N ALA A 114 -20.33 4.24 -15.39
CA ALA A 114 -20.92 5.34 -14.64
C ALA A 114 -21.22 6.56 -15.53
N VAL A 115 -22.09 7.44 -15.07
CA VAL A 115 -22.44 8.70 -15.79
C VAL A 115 -21.21 9.58 -16.08
N ASP A 116 -20.19 9.56 -15.21
CA ASP A 116 -18.95 10.33 -15.37
C ASP A 116 -17.91 9.66 -16.28
N GLY A 117 -18.25 8.49 -16.84
CA GLY A 117 -17.40 7.71 -17.71
C GLY A 117 -16.45 6.74 -16.99
N PHE A 118 -16.50 6.66 -15.65
CA PHE A 118 -15.77 5.63 -14.91
C PHE A 118 -16.27 4.23 -15.33
N THR A 119 -15.38 3.29 -15.51
CA THR A 119 -15.73 1.93 -15.93
C THR A 119 -15.06 0.87 -15.10
N VAL A 120 -15.80 -0.22 -14.86
CA VAL A 120 -15.28 -1.48 -14.29
C VAL A 120 -15.69 -2.62 -15.23
N THR A 121 -14.79 -3.55 -15.45
CA THR A 121 -15.08 -4.80 -16.17
C THR A 121 -14.95 -5.96 -15.17
N LEU A 122 -15.91 -6.90 -15.21
CA LEU A 122 -15.89 -8.12 -14.41
C LEU A 122 -16.25 -9.31 -15.30
N THR A 123 -15.64 -10.46 -15.08
CA THR A 123 -16.02 -11.68 -15.79
C THR A 123 -17.32 -12.27 -15.26
N ALA A 124 -18.03 -12.99 -16.10
CA ALA A 124 -19.23 -13.74 -15.68
C ALA A 124 -18.88 -14.77 -14.58
N LYS A 125 -17.67 -15.36 -14.64
CA LYS A 125 -17.14 -16.24 -13.59
C LYS A 125 -17.08 -15.52 -12.24
N GLU A 126 -16.45 -14.33 -12.19
CA GLU A 126 -16.32 -13.55 -10.95
C GLU A 126 -17.67 -13.12 -10.36
N LEU A 127 -18.67 -12.89 -11.20
CA LEU A 127 -19.97 -12.39 -10.77
C LEU A 127 -20.95 -13.49 -10.36
N PHE A 128 -20.92 -14.64 -11.03
CA PHE A 128 -22.00 -15.62 -10.94
C PHE A 128 -21.56 -17.06 -10.64
N GLN A 129 -20.27 -17.39 -10.87
CA GLN A 129 -19.76 -18.74 -10.57
C GLN A 129 -18.97 -18.76 -9.27
N ASP A 130 -18.19 -17.71 -9.01
CA ASP A 130 -17.46 -17.56 -7.76
C ASP A 130 -18.40 -17.03 -6.68
N LYS A 131 -18.46 -17.71 -5.53
CA LYS A 131 -19.22 -17.25 -4.38
C LYS A 131 -18.61 -16.00 -3.78
N ARG A 132 -19.46 -15.06 -3.39
CA ARG A 132 -19.07 -13.81 -2.78
C ARG A 132 -19.61 -13.66 -1.37
N TYR A 133 -18.81 -13.04 -0.50
CA TYR A 133 -19.09 -12.98 0.92
C TYR A 133 -18.91 -11.57 1.48
N CYS A 134 -19.62 -11.28 2.55
CA CYS A 134 -19.26 -10.29 3.54
C CYS A 134 -18.45 -10.99 4.65
N PHE A 135 -17.33 -10.40 5.05
CA PHE A 135 -16.47 -10.90 6.12
C PHE A 135 -16.62 -10.00 7.36
N PRO A 136 -17.39 -10.43 8.39
CA PRO A 136 -17.66 -9.58 9.56
C PRO A 136 -16.41 -9.15 10.32
N HIS A 137 -15.36 -9.96 10.28
CA HIS A 137 -14.11 -9.75 11.01
C HIS A 137 -12.96 -9.25 10.11
N PHE A 138 -13.25 -8.72 8.91
CA PHE A 138 -12.21 -8.29 7.95
C PHE A 138 -11.37 -7.09 8.44
N GLN A 139 -11.85 -6.33 9.43
CA GLN A 139 -11.13 -5.23 10.04
C GLN A 139 -10.17 -5.67 11.15
N GLU A 140 -10.31 -6.88 11.65
CA GLU A 140 -9.38 -7.45 12.61
C GLU A 140 -8.01 -7.61 11.97
N GLY A 141 -6.95 -7.43 12.77
CA GLY A 141 -5.57 -7.52 12.31
C GLY A 141 -5.27 -8.90 11.68
N GLY A 142 -4.48 -8.90 10.62
CA GLY A 142 -3.90 -10.11 10.07
C GLY A 142 -2.74 -10.62 10.93
N ALA A 143 -2.01 -11.60 10.41
CA ALA A 143 -0.79 -12.12 11.04
C ALA A 143 0.29 -11.03 11.21
N ASP A 144 0.16 -9.93 10.48
CA ASP A 144 1.04 -8.76 10.54
C ASP A 144 0.30 -7.61 11.21
N ASP A 145 0.85 -7.07 12.29
CA ASP A 145 0.28 -6.01 13.13
C ASP A 145 0.21 -4.62 12.45
N ASP A 146 0.32 -4.55 11.12
CA ASP A 146 0.27 -3.30 10.37
C ASP A 146 -1.13 -2.66 10.28
N GLY A 147 -2.17 -3.39 10.70
CA GLY A 147 -3.57 -2.94 10.68
C GLY A 147 -4.19 -2.82 9.28
N HIS A 148 -3.43 -3.06 8.22
CA HIS A 148 -3.89 -2.95 6.84
C HIS A 148 -4.32 -4.30 6.25
N ILE A 149 -3.59 -5.37 6.55
CA ILE A 149 -3.88 -6.70 6.02
C ILE A 149 -4.97 -7.37 6.87
N PRO A 150 -6.12 -7.74 6.30
CA PRO A 150 -7.17 -8.45 7.04
C PRO A 150 -6.76 -9.91 7.25
N GLY A 151 -6.98 -10.44 8.44
CA GLY A 151 -6.56 -11.79 8.79
C GLY A 151 -7.66 -12.78 9.15
N ASN A 152 -8.88 -12.32 9.40
CA ASN A 152 -9.92 -13.18 9.97
C ASN A 152 -11.08 -13.42 8.99
N PRO A 153 -11.10 -14.58 8.27
CA PRO A 153 -12.20 -14.97 7.38
C PRO A 153 -13.39 -15.59 8.10
N ALA A 154 -13.36 -15.73 9.43
CA ALA A 154 -14.41 -16.40 10.20
C ALA A 154 -15.76 -15.69 10.08
N GLY A 155 -16.85 -16.45 10.16
CA GLY A 155 -18.20 -15.90 10.16
C GLY A 155 -18.65 -15.30 8.83
N LYS A 156 -17.96 -15.60 7.71
CA LYS A 156 -18.34 -15.08 6.39
C LYS A 156 -19.79 -15.40 6.04
N VAL A 157 -20.50 -14.41 5.52
CA VAL A 157 -21.90 -14.49 5.09
C VAL A 157 -21.96 -14.33 3.58
N GLU A 158 -22.61 -15.28 2.89
CA GLU A 158 -22.79 -15.19 1.43
C GLU A 158 -23.67 -14.01 1.07
N VAL A 159 -23.23 -13.20 0.08
CA VAL A 159 -23.94 -12.03 -0.42
C VAL A 159 -23.90 -12.02 -1.95
N GLU A 160 -24.89 -11.40 -2.56
CA GLU A 160 -24.99 -11.34 -4.00
C GLU A 160 -24.67 -9.94 -4.54
N PRO A 161 -24.20 -9.81 -5.79
CA PRO A 161 -24.10 -8.52 -6.47
C PRO A 161 -25.46 -7.87 -6.65
N ILE A 162 -25.57 -6.58 -6.32
CA ILE A 162 -26.79 -5.77 -6.51
C ILE A 162 -26.50 -4.49 -7.26
N VAL A 163 -27.53 -3.95 -7.89
CA VAL A 163 -27.60 -2.55 -8.27
C VAL A 163 -28.40 -1.82 -7.18
N ALA A 164 -27.68 -1.11 -6.31
CA ALA A 164 -28.26 -0.48 -5.15
C ALA A 164 -28.93 0.86 -5.53
N LEU A 165 -30.14 1.05 -5.03
CA LEU A 165 -30.93 2.29 -5.07
C LEU A 165 -30.62 3.17 -3.86
N LEU A 166 -30.33 2.55 -2.72
CA LEU A 166 -29.89 3.19 -1.49
C LEU A 166 -28.59 2.53 -1.02
N SER A 167 -27.64 3.34 -0.58
CA SER A 167 -26.37 2.83 -0.07
C SER A 167 -25.76 3.74 0.99
N VAL A 168 -24.84 3.20 1.79
CA VAL A 168 -23.94 3.94 2.66
C VAL A 168 -22.54 3.38 2.56
N GLU A 169 -21.55 4.25 2.51
CA GLU A 169 -20.13 3.92 2.55
C GLU A 169 -19.54 4.31 3.91
N GLY A 170 -18.73 3.42 4.49
CA GLY A 170 -18.04 3.67 5.76
C GLY A 170 -18.84 3.26 7.00
N SER A 171 -19.99 2.61 6.83
CA SER A 171 -20.84 2.14 7.93
C SER A 171 -21.49 0.81 7.58
N ASP A 172 -21.70 -0.03 8.59
CA ASP A 172 -22.50 -1.25 8.55
C ASP A 172 -23.96 -1.03 9.01
N ASN A 173 -24.30 0.20 9.43
CA ASN A 173 -25.67 0.53 9.85
C ASN A 173 -26.54 0.90 8.64
N PRO A 174 -27.60 0.09 8.34
CA PRO A 174 -28.50 0.34 7.22
C PRO A 174 -29.35 1.62 7.36
N GLU A 175 -29.50 2.19 8.56
CA GLU A 175 -30.25 3.41 8.76
C GLU A 175 -29.57 4.65 8.11
N TYR A 176 -28.27 4.57 7.81
CA TYR A 176 -27.53 5.63 7.16
C TYR A 176 -27.57 5.58 5.63
N MET A 177 -28.23 4.57 5.05
CA MET A 177 -28.39 4.48 3.60
C MET A 177 -29.12 5.72 3.05
N ASN A 178 -28.67 6.18 1.91
CA ASN A 178 -29.23 7.32 1.19
C ASN A 178 -29.06 7.14 -0.32
N GLU A 179 -29.54 8.10 -1.11
CA GLU A 179 -29.54 8.06 -2.57
C GLU A 179 -28.29 8.71 -3.21
N LEU A 180 -27.31 9.14 -2.41
CA LEU A 180 -26.19 9.96 -2.89
C LEU A 180 -25.41 9.32 -4.05
N HIS A 181 -25.31 8.00 -4.08
CA HIS A 181 -24.54 7.26 -5.07
C HIS A 181 -25.38 6.44 -6.07
N THR A 182 -26.68 6.76 -6.15
CA THR A 182 -27.64 6.01 -6.98
C THR A 182 -27.39 6.19 -8.47
N LEU A 183 -27.42 5.15 -9.29
CA LEU A 183 -27.42 3.71 -8.99
C LEU A 183 -26.00 3.25 -8.66
N GLN A 184 -25.84 2.24 -7.81
CA GLN A 184 -24.51 1.77 -7.48
C GLN A 184 -24.37 0.23 -7.63
N LEU A 185 -23.38 -0.21 -8.42
CA LEU A 185 -22.97 -1.63 -8.38
C LEU A 185 -22.28 -1.91 -7.04
N MET A 186 -22.75 -2.94 -6.34
CA MET A 186 -22.15 -3.41 -5.09
C MET A 186 -22.00 -4.93 -5.14
N LEU A 187 -20.88 -5.46 -4.61
CA LEU A 187 -20.57 -6.88 -4.62
C LEU A 187 -19.71 -7.28 -3.42
N GLY A 188 -19.82 -8.53 -2.98
CA GLY A 188 -18.98 -9.11 -1.92
C GLY A 188 -17.56 -9.43 -2.37
N GLN A 189 -16.77 -9.93 -1.44
CA GLN A 189 -15.41 -10.43 -1.68
C GLN A 189 -15.42 -11.94 -1.87
N ARG A 190 -14.57 -12.48 -2.73
CA ARG A 190 -14.35 -13.94 -2.89
C ARG A 190 -13.46 -14.50 -1.78
N ALA A 191 -12.52 -13.67 -1.31
CA ALA A 191 -11.67 -13.95 -0.16
C ALA A 191 -11.58 -12.70 0.73
N VAL A 192 -11.27 -12.85 2.03
CA VAL A 192 -11.18 -11.75 2.98
C VAL A 192 -10.15 -10.68 2.55
N THR A 193 -9.18 -11.08 1.76
CA THR A 193 -8.09 -10.25 1.22
C THR A 193 -8.42 -9.59 -0.11
N GLU A 194 -9.49 -10.01 -0.82
CA GLU A 194 -9.82 -9.46 -2.13
C GLU A 194 -10.14 -7.96 -2.05
N GLN A 195 -9.48 -7.18 -2.91
CA GLN A 195 -9.64 -5.72 -2.96
C GLN A 195 -10.79 -5.33 -3.88
N THR A 196 -12.00 -5.25 -3.34
CA THR A 196 -13.23 -4.94 -4.09
C THR A 196 -13.66 -3.48 -4.02
N GLY A 197 -13.05 -2.65 -3.17
CA GLY A 197 -13.50 -1.28 -2.96
C GLY A 197 -13.48 -0.38 -4.20
N ASN A 198 -12.64 -0.70 -5.18
CA ASN A 198 -12.58 0.02 -6.46
C ASN A 198 -13.55 -0.52 -7.52
N LEU A 199 -14.24 -1.62 -7.23
CA LEU A 199 -15.17 -2.27 -8.16
C LEU A 199 -16.60 -1.77 -8.00
N PHE A 200 -16.87 -0.96 -6.97
CA PHE A 200 -18.17 -0.36 -6.72
C PHE A 200 -18.37 0.84 -7.65
N VAL A 201 -19.21 0.65 -8.67
CA VAL A 201 -19.50 1.70 -9.65
C VAL A 201 -20.66 2.54 -9.17
N LYS A 202 -20.37 3.77 -8.72
CA LYS A 202 -21.36 4.77 -8.35
C LYS A 202 -21.92 5.44 -9.59
N TYR A 203 -23.18 5.87 -9.54
CA TYR A 203 -23.88 6.51 -10.68
C TYR A 203 -23.90 5.62 -11.93
N LEU A 204 -24.05 4.31 -11.72
CA LEU A 204 -24.12 3.33 -12.79
C LEU A 204 -25.25 3.66 -13.76
N CYS A 205 -24.95 3.78 -15.05
CA CYS A 205 -25.93 4.08 -16.09
C CYS A 205 -25.99 3.04 -17.20
N LYS A 206 -24.93 2.21 -17.35
CA LYS A 206 -24.88 1.23 -18.43
C LYS A 206 -24.15 -0.04 -18.02
N ILE A 207 -24.69 -1.18 -18.45
CA ILE A 207 -24.06 -2.51 -18.41
C ILE A 207 -23.99 -3.05 -19.83
N GLU A 208 -22.79 -3.33 -20.30
CA GLU A 208 -22.54 -3.95 -21.62
C GLU A 208 -22.08 -5.39 -21.39
N VAL A 209 -22.78 -6.36 -21.97
CA VAL A 209 -22.52 -7.80 -21.83
C VAL A 209 -21.86 -8.34 -23.09
N PHE A 210 -20.76 -9.02 -22.94
CA PHE A 210 -19.91 -9.51 -24.04
C PHE A 210 -19.86 -11.05 -24.05
N THR A 211 -19.61 -11.62 -25.23
CA THR A 211 -19.46 -13.07 -25.45
C THR A 211 -18.06 -13.47 -25.91
N GLY A 212 -17.20 -12.47 -26.22
CA GLY A 212 -15.81 -12.72 -26.55
C GLY A 212 -15.00 -13.25 -25.38
N GLU A 213 -13.91 -13.96 -25.64
CA GLU A 213 -13.03 -14.44 -24.58
C GLU A 213 -12.37 -13.27 -23.86
N PRO A 214 -12.50 -13.12 -22.51
CA PRO A 214 -11.82 -12.06 -21.80
C PRO A 214 -10.30 -12.27 -21.88
N PRO A 215 -9.50 -11.19 -22.03
CA PRO A 215 -8.04 -11.31 -22.03
C PRO A 215 -7.54 -11.91 -20.74
N GLY A 216 -6.40 -12.61 -20.77
CA GLY A 216 -5.72 -13.10 -19.57
C GLY A 216 -4.89 -12.02 -18.90
N TRP A 217 -4.61 -12.18 -17.62
CA TRP A 217 -3.56 -11.45 -16.92
C TRP A 217 -2.19 -12.01 -17.27
N ASP A 218 -1.16 -11.16 -17.24
CA ASP A 218 0.22 -11.60 -17.43
C ASP A 218 0.70 -12.38 -16.19
N PRO A 219 1.47 -13.48 -16.37
CA PRO A 219 1.97 -14.26 -15.26
C PRO A 219 3.00 -13.49 -14.44
N PRO A 220 3.10 -13.76 -13.12
CA PRO A 220 4.11 -13.13 -12.27
C PRO A 220 5.55 -13.51 -12.65
N GLN A 221 6.47 -12.63 -12.29
CA GLN A 221 7.92 -12.85 -12.36
C GLN A 221 8.51 -12.82 -10.96
N ALA A 222 9.60 -13.54 -10.75
CA ALA A 222 10.33 -13.56 -9.49
C ALA A 222 11.75 -13.01 -9.66
N ASN A 223 12.26 -12.36 -8.62
CA ASN A 223 13.65 -11.96 -8.54
C ASN A 223 14.24 -12.37 -7.18
N PRO A 224 15.21 -13.28 -7.16
CA PRO A 224 15.81 -14.03 -8.31
C PRO A 224 14.78 -14.95 -9.01
N PRO A 225 14.98 -15.26 -10.30
CA PRO A 225 13.97 -15.98 -11.11
C PRO A 225 13.89 -17.49 -10.83
N GLY A 226 14.46 -17.94 -9.73
CA GLY A 226 14.65 -19.34 -9.39
C GLY A 226 16.12 -19.78 -9.57
N GLY A 227 16.41 -21.05 -9.30
CA GLY A 227 17.76 -21.62 -9.38
C GLY A 227 18.45 -21.72 -8.02
N THR A 228 19.77 -21.75 -8.03
CA THR A 228 20.58 -21.88 -6.80
C THR A 228 20.75 -20.50 -6.16
N VAL A 229 20.38 -20.39 -4.90
CA VAL A 229 20.46 -19.16 -4.10
C VAL A 229 21.16 -19.42 -2.75
N PRO A 230 21.86 -18.45 -2.17
CA PRO A 230 22.38 -18.56 -0.82
C PRO A 230 21.26 -18.72 0.22
N ARG A 231 21.56 -19.37 1.35
CA ARG A 231 20.69 -19.38 2.52
C ARG A 231 20.39 -17.94 2.97
N GLY A 232 19.18 -17.67 3.42
CA GLY A 232 18.73 -16.33 3.80
C GLY A 232 18.32 -15.43 2.63
N SER A 233 18.33 -15.93 1.39
CA SER A 233 17.89 -15.15 0.23
C SER A 233 16.44 -14.74 0.33
N MET A 234 16.14 -13.53 -0.15
CA MET A 234 14.80 -12.98 -0.25
C MET A 234 14.33 -12.99 -1.70
N VAL A 235 13.05 -13.30 -1.93
CA VAL A 235 12.45 -13.33 -3.26
C VAL A 235 11.38 -12.24 -3.37
N THR A 236 11.48 -11.42 -4.42
CA THR A 236 10.43 -10.46 -4.78
C THR A 236 9.62 -10.97 -5.95
N LEU A 237 8.31 -10.71 -5.93
CA LEU A 237 7.42 -11.00 -7.06
C LEU A 237 6.99 -9.68 -7.72
N SER A 238 6.77 -9.73 -9.02
CA SER A 238 6.24 -8.62 -9.80
C SER A 238 5.36 -9.14 -10.93
N ASN A 239 4.42 -8.30 -11.37
CA ASN A 239 3.63 -8.49 -12.59
C ASN A 239 3.63 -7.20 -13.42
N LEU A 240 2.99 -7.19 -14.58
CA LEU A 240 3.17 -6.10 -15.55
C LEU A 240 2.77 -4.73 -15.01
N HIS A 241 1.66 -4.64 -14.27
CA HIS A 241 1.13 -3.37 -13.78
C HIS A 241 1.28 -3.19 -12.28
N SER A 242 1.22 -4.29 -11.50
CA SER A 242 1.19 -4.27 -10.03
C SER A 242 0.14 -3.31 -9.48
N ASP A 243 -1.05 -3.30 -10.08
CA ASP A 243 -2.14 -2.39 -9.74
C ASP A 243 -3.39 -3.15 -9.27
N ASP A 244 -4.41 -3.29 -10.09
CA ASP A 244 -5.59 -4.13 -9.79
C ASP A 244 -5.29 -5.62 -10.04
N ASP A 245 -4.23 -5.92 -10.76
CA ASP A 245 -3.63 -7.24 -10.99
C ASP A 245 -2.82 -7.66 -9.74
N LYS A 246 -3.39 -8.55 -8.92
CA LYS A 246 -2.80 -9.01 -7.67
C LYS A 246 -2.09 -10.35 -7.83
N ILE A 247 -0.93 -10.48 -7.18
CA ILE A 247 -0.16 -11.72 -7.18
C ILE A 247 -0.52 -12.51 -5.94
N TYR A 248 -1.03 -13.72 -6.14
CA TYR A 248 -1.24 -14.70 -5.10
C TYR A 248 -0.18 -15.79 -5.21
N TYR A 249 0.34 -16.25 -4.07
CA TYR A 249 1.45 -17.20 -4.08
C TYR A 249 1.35 -18.24 -2.97
N THR A 250 2.10 -19.33 -3.13
CA THR A 250 2.34 -20.37 -2.12
C THR A 250 3.82 -20.68 -2.05
N THR A 251 4.29 -21.17 -0.90
CA THR A 251 5.68 -21.56 -0.67
C THR A 251 5.86 -23.06 -0.40
N ASP A 252 4.75 -23.80 -0.37
CA ASP A 252 4.69 -25.23 -0.12
C ASP A 252 4.50 -26.08 -1.40
N GLY A 253 4.51 -25.40 -2.57
CA GLY A 253 4.28 -26.03 -3.87
C GLY A 253 2.82 -26.34 -4.19
N SER A 254 1.85 -25.99 -3.34
CA SER A 254 0.44 -26.06 -3.66
C SER A 254 0.06 -25.04 -4.75
N THR A 255 -1.09 -25.25 -5.41
CA THR A 255 -1.56 -24.30 -6.43
C THR A 255 -2.16 -23.07 -5.74
N PRO A 256 -1.65 -21.84 -6.01
CA PRO A 256 -2.20 -20.64 -5.43
C PRO A 256 -3.61 -20.34 -5.95
N THR A 257 -4.44 -19.81 -5.07
CA THR A 257 -5.81 -19.37 -5.33
C THR A 257 -6.03 -17.97 -4.79
N ILE A 258 -7.20 -17.39 -4.97
CA ILE A 258 -7.56 -16.09 -4.38
C ILE A 258 -7.57 -16.10 -2.84
N GLU A 259 -7.61 -17.27 -2.21
CA GLU A 259 -7.52 -17.43 -0.75
C GLU A 259 -6.05 -17.54 -0.27
N SER A 260 -5.08 -17.66 -1.20
CA SER A 260 -3.65 -17.71 -0.88
C SER A 260 -3.14 -16.33 -0.45
N PRO A 261 -1.97 -16.24 0.20
CA PRO A 261 -1.33 -14.97 0.48
C PRO A 261 -1.20 -14.08 -0.76
N MET A 262 -1.55 -12.79 -0.59
CA MET A 262 -1.37 -11.76 -1.63
C MET A 262 -0.03 -11.08 -1.43
N TYR A 263 0.73 -10.86 -2.50
CA TYR A 263 2.05 -10.23 -2.45
C TYR A 263 1.99 -8.71 -2.58
N ASN A 264 1.35 -8.18 -3.64
CA ASN A 264 1.35 -6.75 -3.99
C ASN A 264 0.09 -6.02 -3.48
N TRP A 265 -0.04 -5.86 -2.17
CA TRP A 265 -1.18 -5.23 -1.51
C TRP A 265 -1.43 -3.80 -1.96
N ILE A 266 -0.37 -2.96 -1.95
CA ILE A 266 -0.45 -1.57 -2.38
C ILE A 266 -0.23 -1.50 -3.89
N ALA A 267 -1.21 -0.97 -4.60
CA ALA A 267 -1.10 -0.78 -6.05
C ALA A 267 0.02 0.21 -6.42
N SER A 268 0.67 -0.02 -7.55
CA SER A 268 1.84 0.77 -8.00
C SER A 268 1.57 2.27 -8.08
N ARG A 269 0.36 2.67 -8.45
CA ARG A 269 -0.07 4.09 -8.48
C ARG A 269 0.02 4.79 -7.12
N TRP A 270 0.11 4.04 -6.01
CA TRP A 270 0.20 4.57 -4.65
C TRP A 270 1.60 4.47 -4.04
N TRP A 271 2.57 3.82 -4.67
CA TRP A 271 3.89 3.54 -4.06
C TRP A 271 4.60 4.79 -3.56
N SER A 272 4.60 5.87 -4.34
CA SER A 272 5.21 7.14 -3.89
C SER A 272 4.50 7.77 -2.70
N ALA A 273 3.17 7.63 -2.62
CA ALA A 273 2.36 8.18 -1.55
C ALA A 273 2.36 7.31 -0.28
N ARG A 274 2.79 6.05 -0.39
CA ARG A 274 2.85 5.06 0.69
C ARG A 274 4.27 4.51 0.90
N ALA A 275 5.28 5.28 0.51
CA ALA A 275 6.68 4.86 0.65
C ALA A 275 7.08 4.54 2.10
N ASP A 276 6.41 5.16 3.06
CA ASP A 276 6.58 4.95 4.50
C ASP A 276 6.24 3.51 4.96
N VAL A 277 5.24 2.89 4.34
CA VAL A 277 4.74 1.55 4.74
C VAL A 277 4.86 0.51 3.64
N LEU A 278 5.32 0.87 2.45
CA LEU A 278 5.36 -0.03 1.28
C LEU A 278 6.15 -1.30 1.58
N GLY A 279 7.32 -1.16 2.19
CA GLY A 279 8.20 -2.29 2.52
C GLY A 279 7.68 -3.19 3.64
N THR A 280 6.79 -2.68 4.50
CA THR A 280 6.17 -3.47 5.56
C THR A 280 4.94 -4.23 5.08
N ILE A 281 4.30 -3.79 4.00
CA ILE A 281 3.08 -4.39 3.46
C ILE A 281 3.39 -5.30 2.26
N ASN A 282 4.15 -4.83 1.26
CA ASN A 282 4.59 -5.61 0.11
C ASN A 282 5.96 -6.26 0.42
N ARG A 283 5.98 -7.22 1.34
CA ARG A 283 7.24 -7.83 1.83
C ARG A 283 7.81 -8.84 0.85
N PRO A 284 9.14 -8.89 0.68
CA PRO A 284 9.79 -10.02 0.03
C PRO A 284 9.50 -11.33 0.75
N ILE A 285 9.43 -12.42 0.00
CA ILE A 285 9.25 -13.78 0.52
C ILE A 285 10.60 -14.31 1.00
N GLY A 286 10.65 -14.87 2.18
CA GLY A 286 11.87 -15.38 2.80
C GLY A 286 12.06 -14.86 4.23
N PRO A 287 13.25 -15.05 4.84
CA PRO A 287 14.46 -15.65 4.23
C PRO A 287 14.26 -17.12 3.85
N LEU A 288 14.84 -17.54 2.72
CA LEU A 288 14.81 -18.93 2.29
C LEU A 288 15.88 -19.75 3.05
N GLU A 289 15.45 -20.63 3.94
CA GLU A 289 16.33 -21.44 4.79
C GLU A 289 16.59 -22.84 4.21
N GLU A 290 15.71 -23.32 3.33
CA GLU A 290 15.74 -24.64 2.70
C GLU A 290 15.24 -24.58 1.26
N ASP A 291 15.45 -25.66 0.51
CA ASP A 291 14.94 -25.78 -0.86
C ASP A 291 13.44 -25.48 -0.89
N THR A 292 13.04 -24.49 -1.67
CA THR A 292 11.69 -23.93 -1.67
C THR A 292 11.10 -23.90 -3.07
N VAL A 293 9.82 -24.25 -3.17
CA VAL A 293 9.04 -24.12 -4.41
C VAL A 293 7.99 -23.03 -4.22
N ILE A 294 8.18 -21.91 -4.90
CA ILE A 294 7.18 -20.83 -4.93
C ILE A 294 6.35 -20.99 -6.20
N LYS A 295 5.02 -21.08 -6.02
CA LYS A 295 4.08 -20.95 -7.13
C LYS A 295 3.34 -19.63 -7.02
N ALA A 296 3.11 -18.97 -8.14
CA ALA A 296 2.43 -17.68 -8.17
C ALA A 296 1.50 -17.56 -9.38
N VAL A 297 0.43 -16.79 -9.20
CA VAL A 297 -0.59 -16.49 -10.21
C VAL A 297 -1.00 -15.04 -10.08
N THR A 298 -1.29 -14.38 -11.20
CA THR A 298 -1.93 -13.06 -11.22
C THR A 298 -3.44 -13.22 -11.33
N ILE A 299 -4.18 -12.68 -10.35
CA ILE A 299 -5.66 -12.62 -10.33
C ILE A 299 -6.06 -11.15 -10.21
N GLY A 300 -7.04 -10.74 -10.99
CA GLY A 300 -7.57 -9.38 -10.95
C GLY A 300 -8.92 -9.28 -11.65
N PRO A 301 -9.61 -8.14 -11.57
CA PRO A 301 -10.96 -7.99 -12.11
C PRO A 301 -11.00 -7.99 -13.63
N GLY A 302 -12.06 -8.58 -14.18
CA GLY A 302 -12.45 -8.46 -15.58
C GLY A 302 -11.57 -9.16 -16.59
N ARG A 303 -10.64 -9.99 -16.12
CA ARG A 303 -9.78 -10.81 -16.97
C ARG A 303 -9.71 -12.24 -16.43
N ARG A 304 -9.24 -13.15 -17.28
CA ARG A 304 -8.91 -14.51 -16.84
C ARG A 304 -7.65 -14.46 -15.96
N ASP A 305 -7.62 -15.31 -14.94
CA ASP A 305 -6.41 -15.53 -14.16
C ASP A 305 -5.23 -15.88 -15.07
N SER A 306 -4.03 -15.49 -14.72
CA SER A 306 -2.84 -15.88 -15.47
C SER A 306 -2.57 -17.38 -15.36
N GLU A 307 -1.63 -17.86 -16.17
CA GLU A 307 -1.02 -19.16 -15.89
C GLU A 307 -0.31 -19.13 -14.54
N VAL A 308 -0.34 -20.28 -13.84
CA VAL A 308 0.45 -20.47 -12.61
C VAL A 308 1.90 -20.70 -13.00
N VAL A 309 2.79 -19.83 -12.53
CA VAL A 309 4.24 -20.01 -12.70
C VAL A 309 4.84 -20.66 -11.47
N THR A 310 5.89 -21.45 -11.68
CA THR A 310 6.61 -22.17 -10.61
C THR A 310 8.08 -21.78 -10.61
N PHE A 311 8.55 -21.33 -9.46
CA PHE A 311 9.94 -20.98 -9.21
C PHE A 311 10.54 -21.98 -8.24
N HIS A 312 11.60 -22.69 -8.66
CA HIS A 312 12.33 -23.65 -7.83
C HIS A 312 13.58 -22.99 -7.30
N TYR A 313 13.74 -22.95 -6.00
CA TYR A 313 14.94 -22.44 -5.34
C TYR A 313 15.65 -23.60 -4.65
N ARG A 314 16.91 -23.80 -5.03
CA ARG A 314 17.84 -24.68 -4.33
C ARG A 314 18.68 -23.82 -3.42
N VAL A 315 18.52 -24.00 -2.12
CA VAL A 315 19.27 -23.25 -1.12
C VAL A 315 20.60 -23.96 -0.86
N VAL A 316 21.70 -23.28 -1.21
CA VAL A 316 23.05 -23.81 -0.93
C VAL A 316 23.59 -23.15 0.33
N GLY A 317 24.12 -24.02 1.23
CA GLY A 317 24.68 -23.51 2.47
C GLY A 317 25.98 -22.75 2.24
N GLU A 318 25.90 -21.48 2.42
CA GLU A 318 26.72 -20.68 3.30
C GLU A 318 25.75 -19.67 3.88
N GLU A 319 25.79 -19.49 5.19
CA GLU A 319 25.22 -18.29 5.81
C GLU A 319 25.69 -17.09 4.98
N PRO A 320 24.84 -16.06 4.72
CA PRO A 320 25.28 -14.88 4.00
C PRO A 320 26.60 -14.45 4.63
N ALA A 321 27.65 -14.35 3.81
CA ALA A 321 29.00 -14.05 4.28
C ALA A 321 28.92 -12.98 5.35
N ALA A 322 29.46 -13.29 6.53
CA ALA A 322 29.32 -12.45 7.70
C ALA A 322 29.60 -11.01 7.33
N LYS A 323 28.63 -10.12 7.53
CA LYS A 323 28.81 -8.70 7.20
C LYS A 323 29.92 -8.15 8.08
N THR A 324 30.89 -7.53 7.45
CA THR A 324 31.99 -6.87 8.16
C THR A 324 31.87 -5.36 8.05
N ILE A 325 31.77 -4.70 9.20
CA ILE A 325 31.79 -3.23 9.28
C ILE A 325 33.09 -2.86 9.98
N ILE A 326 33.95 -2.07 9.32
CA ILE A 326 35.18 -1.57 9.91
C ILE A 326 35.08 -0.06 10.09
N LEU A 327 35.14 0.39 11.34
CA LEU A 327 35.13 1.78 11.73
C LEU A 327 36.50 2.18 12.25
N THR A 328 37.07 3.29 11.76
CA THR A 328 38.35 3.82 12.27
C THR A 328 38.07 5.01 13.19
N ILE A 329 38.58 4.95 14.41
CA ILE A 329 38.41 6.05 15.40
C ILE A 329 38.98 7.37 14.83
N GLY A 330 38.13 8.41 14.83
CA GLY A 330 38.45 9.75 14.32
C GLY A 330 38.38 9.90 12.82
N ARG A 331 37.82 8.92 12.09
CA ARG A 331 37.59 8.99 10.64
C ARG A 331 36.10 8.99 10.30
N GLU A 332 35.70 9.83 9.36
CA GLU A 332 34.33 9.89 8.81
C GLU A 332 34.18 8.95 7.60
N GLU A 333 34.88 7.83 7.63
CA GLU A 333 34.83 6.78 6.62
C GLU A 333 34.83 5.42 7.31
N ALA A 334 33.98 4.52 6.84
CA ALA A 334 33.87 3.14 7.24
C ALA A 334 34.09 2.22 6.03
N LEU A 335 34.35 0.95 6.27
CA LEU A 335 34.28 -0.09 5.25
C LEU A 335 33.09 -1.00 5.56
N LEU A 336 32.22 -1.18 4.60
CA LEU A 336 31.13 -2.18 4.62
C LEU A 336 31.50 -3.29 3.63
N ASP A 337 31.77 -4.47 4.14
CA ASP A 337 32.23 -5.61 3.30
C ASP A 337 33.42 -5.25 2.38
N GLY A 338 34.33 -4.41 2.91
CA GLY A 338 35.49 -3.90 2.18
C GLY A 338 35.22 -2.70 1.27
N ALA A 339 33.98 -2.28 1.07
CA ALA A 339 33.63 -1.11 0.28
C ALA A 339 33.58 0.18 1.15
N PRO A 340 34.20 1.30 0.73
CA PRO A 340 34.18 2.53 1.49
C PRO A 340 32.77 3.12 1.57
N SER A 341 32.40 3.60 2.77
CA SER A 341 31.11 4.25 3.08
C SER A 341 31.36 5.46 3.98
N ALA A 342 30.70 6.56 3.68
CA ALA A 342 30.84 7.80 4.46
C ALA A 342 30.03 7.74 5.75
N LEU A 343 30.61 8.26 6.83
CA LEU A 343 29.95 8.49 8.11
C LEU A 343 29.59 9.97 8.24
N GLU A 344 28.45 10.23 8.84
CA GLU A 344 28.02 11.62 9.11
C GLU A 344 28.81 12.29 10.26
N ALA A 345 29.48 11.48 11.08
CA ALA A 345 30.41 11.94 12.13
C ALA A 345 31.34 10.78 12.52
N ALA A 346 32.56 11.10 12.90
CA ALA A 346 33.61 10.14 13.21
C ALA A 346 33.37 9.40 14.55
N PRO A 347 33.58 8.06 14.61
CA PRO A 347 33.61 7.33 15.87
C PRO A 347 34.70 7.87 16.78
N TYR A 348 34.46 7.85 18.09
CA TYR A 348 35.45 8.29 19.07
C TYR A 348 35.42 7.45 20.35
N ILE A 349 36.50 7.52 21.10
CA ILE A 349 36.57 6.90 22.44
C ILE A 349 36.22 7.95 23.47
N LYS A 350 35.20 7.68 24.31
CA LYS A 350 34.84 8.52 25.46
C LYS A 350 35.77 8.20 26.60
N PRO A 351 36.69 9.12 26.99
CA PRO A 351 37.78 8.77 27.94
C PRO A 351 37.24 8.38 29.31
N GLU A 352 36.19 9.07 29.79
CA GLU A 352 35.62 8.85 31.14
C GLU A 352 35.00 7.45 31.28
N ALA A 353 34.45 6.92 30.20
CA ALA A 353 33.81 5.59 30.19
C ALA A 353 34.69 4.50 29.62
N GLY A 354 35.77 4.84 28.91
CA GLY A 354 36.60 3.90 28.20
C GLY A 354 35.82 3.14 27.10
N ARG A 355 34.82 3.76 26.52
CA ARG A 355 33.90 3.15 25.51
C ARG A 355 34.02 3.84 24.16
N THR A 356 33.97 3.07 23.12
CA THR A 356 33.86 3.59 21.74
C THR A 356 32.41 3.91 21.43
N LEU A 357 32.15 5.13 21.05
CA LEU A 357 30.86 5.62 20.61
C LEU A 357 30.84 5.77 19.08
N VAL A 358 29.72 5.39 18.48
CA VAL A 358 29.51 5.39 17.02
C VAL A 358 28.16 5.98 16.66
N PRO A 359 27.99 6.53 15.45
CA PRO A 359 26.68 6.94 14.96
C PRO A 359 25.70 5.76 14.94
N VAL A 360 24.67 5.81 15.79
CA VAL A 360 23.75 4.67 15.98
C VAL A 360 23.08 4.24 14.69
N ARG A 361 22.64 5.21 13.88
CA ARG A 361 21.90 4.92 12.64
C ARG A 361 22.76 4.12 11.67
N PHE A 362 23.99 4.55 11.43
CA PHE A 362 24.88 3.89 10.48
C PHE A 362 25.12 2.43 10.84
N VAL A 363 25.44 2.14 12.09
CA VAL A 363 25.74 0.77 12.53
C VAL A 363 24.47 -0.08 12.54
N SER A 364 23.37 0.44 13.07
CA SER A 364 22.12 -0.30 13.14
C SER A 364 21.56 -0.62 11.74
N GLU A 365 21.54 0.34 10.82
CA GLU A 365 21.08 0.11 9.44
C GLU A 365 22.00 -0.85 8.67
N ALA A 366 23.31 -0.77 8.89
CA ALA A 366 24.27 -1.74 8.33
C ALA A 366 24.03 -3.17 8.84
N LEU A 367 23.51 -3.32 10.06
CA LEU A 367 23.07 -4.58 10.68
C LEU A 367 21.59 -4.89 10.40
N LYS A 368 20.96 -4.24 9.42
CA LYS A 368 19.57 -4.43 8.99
C LYS A 368 18.52 -4.06 10.05
N ALA A 369 18.85 -3.23 11.03
CA ALA A 369 17.91 -2.68 12.00
C ALA A 369 17.36 -1.32 11.52
N GLN A 370 16.13 -1.00 11.92
CA GLN A 370 15.52 0.31 11.72
C GLN A 370 15.81 1.22 12.91
N VAL A 371 15.98 2.54 12.67
CA VAL A 371 16.27 3.51 13.72
C VAL A 371 15.27 4.65 13.67
N GLY A 372 14.42 4.76 14.72
CA GLY A 372 13.52 5.86 14.99
C GLY A 372 14.14 6.89 15.94
N TRP A 373 13.71 8.15 15.84
CA TRP A 373 14.06 9.24 16.75
C TRP A 373 12.83 10.02 17.18
N ASP A 374 12.63 10.16 18.47
CA ASP A 374 11.59 11.02 19.06
C ASP A 374 12.26 12.23 19.75
N PRO A 375 12.08 13.45 19.23
CA PRO A 375 12.66 14.66 19.77
C PRO A 375 12.04 15.09 21.12
N ASP A 376 10.78 14.74 21.37
CA ASP A 376 10.06 15.17 22.58
C ASP A 376 10.51 14.37 23.80
N THR A 377 10.67 13.07 23.65
CA THR A 377 11.15 12.17 24.70
C THR A 377 12.69 12.02 24.69
N LYS A 378 13.36 12.50 23.65
CA LYS A 378 14.79 12.31 23.37
C LYS A 378 15.17 10.83 23.33
N GLN A 379 14.32 10.01 22.72
CA GLN A 379 14.51 8.58 22.61
C GLN A 379 14.92 8.17 21.20
N VAL A 380 15.82 7.18 21.15
CA VAL A 380 16.14 6.43 19.94
C VAL A 380 15.55 5.04 20.10
N THR A 381 14.76 4.63 19.13
CA THR A 381 14.23 3.26 19.04
C THR A 381 14.96 2.51 17.93
N ILE A 382 15.52 1.34 18.24
CA ILE A 382 16.18 0.46 17.28
C ILE A 382 15.34 -0.81 17.21
N THR A 383 14.89 -1.17 16.00
CA THR A 383 14.04 -2.35 15.77
C THR A 383 14.72 -3.30 14.79
N ALA A 384 14.87 -4.57 15.18
CA ALA A 384 15.42 -5.64 14.34
C ALA A 384 14.63 -6.94 14.56
N GLY A 385 13.76 -7.29 13.62
CA GLY A 385 12.82 -8.39 13.78
C GLY A 385 11.93 -8.18 15.01
N GLU A 386 11.93 -9.14 15.94
CA GLU A 386 11.18 -9.06 17.21
C GLU A 386 11.91 -8.30 18.33
N LYS A 387 13.11 -7.79 18.06
CA LYS A 387 13.88 -7.04 19.05
C LYS A 387 13.60 -5.55 18.94
N GLU A 388 13.24 -4.93 20.05
CA GLU A 388 13.12 -3.50 20.22
C GLU A 388 14.06 -3.00 21.32
N VAL A 389 14.84 -1.98 21.04
CA VAL A 389 15.74 -1.33 21.98
C VAL A 389 15.42 0.16 22.03
N ILE A 390 15.08 0.66 23.21
CA ILE A 390 14.80 2.08 23.42
C ILE A 390 15.90 2.68 24.29
N LEU A 391 16.57 3.69 23.77
CA LEU A 391 17.66 4.42 24.39
C LEU A 391 17.22 5.87 24.65
N THR A 392 17.43 6.40 25.83
CA THR A 392 17.17 7.82 26.14
C THR A 392 18.50 8.58 26.23
N ILE A 393 18.62 9.69 25.51
CA ILE A 393 19.84 10.51 25.53
C ILE A 393 20.20 10.93 26.94
N GLY A 394 21.45 10.65 27.34
CA GLY A 394 22.00 10.95 28.67
C GLY A 394 21.57 10.00 29.78
N SER A 395 20.77 8.98 29.50
CA SER A 395 20.36 7.95 30.46
C SER A 395 21.17 6.68 30.31
N SER A 396 21.58 6.08 31.44
CA SER A 396 22.15 4.73 31.44
C SER A 396 21.07 3.65 31.52
N GLU A 397 19.81 4.01 31.75
CA GLU A 397 18.69 3.06 31.66
C GLU A 397 18.24 2.92 30.20
N VAL A 398 18.11 1.69 29.75
CA VAL A 398 17.64 1.32 28.41
C VAL A 398 16.52 0.30 28.54
N SER A 399 15.64 0.23 27.53
CA SER A 399 14.61 -0.80 27.46
C SER A 399 14.94 -1.76 26.34
N ILE A 400 14.92 -3.08 26.62
CA ILE A 400 15.09 -4.14 25.63
C ILE A 400 13.84 -5.02 25.68
N ASN A 401 13.04 -5.00 24.63
CA ASN A 401 11.75 -5.71 24.56
C ASN A 401 10.86 -5.41 25.78
N GLY A 402 10.80 -4.13 26.21
CA GLY A 402 10.04 -3.67 27.36
C GLY A 402 10.66 -3.97 28.74
N ARG A 403 11.86 -4.56 28.80
CA ARG A 403 12.58 -4.80 30.07
C ARG A 403 13.65 -3.73 30.26
N ALA A 404 13.69 -3.14 31.44
CA ALA A 404 14.72 -2.18 31.83
C ALA A 404 16.06 -2.88 32.05
N GLU A 405 17.10 -2.36 31.41
CA GLU A 405 18.50 -2.76 31.60
C GLU A 405 19.37 -1.52 31.83
N THR A 406 20.62 -1.70 32.27
CA THR A 406 21.54 -0.61 32.55
C THR A 406 22.80 -0.77 31.70
N ILE A 407 23.21 0.30 31.00
CA ILE A 407 24.46 0.39 30.28
C ILE A 407 25.46 1.28 30.99
N ASP A 408 26.72 1.02 30.79
CA ASP A 408 27.83 1.71 31.47
C ASP A 408 28.22 3.07 30.85
N CYS A 409 27.66 3.37 29.67
CA CYS A 409 27.89 4.64 28.97
C CYS A 409 26.60 5.09 28.28
N PRO A 410 25.99 6.21 28.71
CA PRO A 410 24.75 6.70 28.12
C PRO A 410 24.95 7.19 26.68
N PRO A 411 23.90 7.08 25.84
CA PRO A 411 23.87 7.70 24.51
C PRO A 411 23.99 9.22 24.61
N GLU A 412 24.63 9.83 23.61
CA GLU A 412 24.76 11.29 23.56
C GLU A 412 24.60 11.86 22.13
N ILE A 413 24.25 13.13 22.05
CA ILE A 413 24.17 13.83 20.76
C ILE A 413 25.48 14.59 20.54
N VAL A 414 26.10 14.35 19.39
CA VAL A 414 27.38 14.95 18.98
C VAL A 414 27.16 15.80 17.72
N PRO A 415 27.86 16.93 17.54
CA PRO A 415 27.78 17.68 16.29
C PRO A 415 28.05 16.79 15.05
N PRO A 416 27.30 16.97 13.95
CA PRO A 416 26.26 17.98 13.68
C PRO A 416 24.83 17.58 14.12
N GLY A 417 24.65 16.95 15.27
CA GLY A 417 23.34 16.53 15.78
C GLY A 417 23.06 15.03 15.57
N ARG A 418 24.10 14.21 15.65
CA ARG A 418 23.97 12.74 15.51
C ARG A 418 24.00 12.07 16.86
N THR A 419 23.14 11.06 17.02
CA THR A 419 23.13 10.23 18.23
C THR A 419 24.24 9.19 18.17
N PHE A 420 25.04 9.18 19.22
CA PHE A 420 26.13 8.23 19.41
C PHE A 420 25.81 7.27 20.56
N VAL A 421 26.16 6.02 20.37
CA VAL A 421 25.92 4.93 21.32
C VAL A 421 27.16 4.07 21.51
N PRO A 422 27.32 3.41 22.66
CA PRO A 422 28.38 2.43 22.85
C PRO A 422 28.27 1.31 21.82
N ILE A 423 29.29 1.15 20.99
CA ILE A 423 29.26 0.24 19.86
C ILE A 423 28.95 -1.21 20.28
N ARG A 424 29.63 -1.70 21.30
CA ARG A 424 29.49 -3.09 21.77
C ARG A 424 28.07 -3.40 22.16
N PHE A 425 27.44 -2.52 22.94
CA PHE A 425 26.07 -2.71 23.41
C PHE A 425 25.10 -2.91 22.23
N VAL A 426 25.11 -1.97 21.27
CA VAL A 426 24.17 -2.04 20.14
C VAL A 426 24.46 -3.23 19.23
N SER A 427 25.72 -3.48 18.91
CA SER A 427 26.10 -4.58 18.00
C SER A 427 25.80 -5.95 18.59
N GLU A 428 26.12 -6.19 19.86
CA GLU A 428 25.85 -7.48 20.54
C GLU A 428 24.34 -7.75 20.64
N ILE A 429 23.54 -6.72 20.96
CA ILE A 429 22.07 -6.87 20.99
C ILE A 429 21.53 -7.22 19.59
N LEU A 430 22.10 -6.66 18.53
CA LEU A 430 21.74 -6.98 17.16
C LEU A 430 22.34 -8.29 16.64
N GLY A 431 23.08 -9.01 17.49
CA GLY A 431 23.64 -10.33 17.19
C GLY A 431 24.99 -10.30 16.47
N ALA A 432 25.70 -9.16 16.52
CA ALA A 432 27.01 -9.02 15.92
C ALA A 432 28.14 -9.08 16.96
N GLU A 433 29.28 -9.65 16.60
CA GLU A 433 30.50 -9.63 17.38
C GLU A 433 31.28 -8.33 17.14
N VAL A 434 31.97 -7.85 18.19
CA VAL A 434 32.74 -6.60 18.13
C VAL A 434 34.16 -6.81 18.62
N ASP A 435 35.12 -6.60 17.75
CA ASP A 435 36.55 -6.58 18.03
C ASP A 435 37.15 -5.18 17.90
N TYR A 436 38.19 -4.92 18.65
CA TYR A 436 38.95 -3.66 18.57
C TYR A 436 40.43 -3.93 18.36
N ASN A 437 40.97 -3.37 17.28
CA ASN A 437 42.39 -3.38 17.00
C ASN A 437 43.04 -2.06 17.46
N PRO A 438 43.87 -2.06 18.55
CA PRO A 438 44.48 -0.85 19.07
C PRO A 438 45.55 -0.25 18.15
N ASP A 439 46.24 -1.10 17.35
CA ASP A 439 47.32 -0.65 16.48
C ASP A 439 46.82 0.17 15.29
N THR A 440 45.69 -0.27 14.71
CA THR A 440 45.03 0.44 13.59
C THR A 440 43.92 1.39 14.07
N ARG A 441 43.58 1.34 15.34
CA ARG A 441 42.43 2.06 15.97
C ARG A 441 41.10 1.76 15.27
N GLN A 442 40.94 0.50 14.86
CA GLN A 442 39.76 0.04 14.16
C GLN A 442 38.86 -0.77 15.07
N VAL A 443 37.55 -0.51 14.96
CA VAL A 443 36.49 -1.38 15.47
C VAL A 443 36.01 -2.24 14.30
N ILE A 444 35.98 -3.54 14.50
CA ILE A 444 35.53 -4.52 13.51
C ILE A 444 34.26 -5.15 14.08
N ILE A 445 33.17 -5.06 13.34
CA ILE A 445 31.88 -5.65 13.67
C ILE A 445 31.59 -6.72 12.64
N THR A 446 31.27 -7.92 13.12
CA THR A 446 30.99 -9.09 12.27
C THR A 446 29.61 -9.67 12.64
N SER A 447 28.69 -9.82 11.67
CA SER A 447 27.33 -10.35 11.89
C SER A 447 26.98 -11.46 10.92
#